data_c9e71dda9edfc1af5daf6aa261bb4b37
#
_entry.id   c9e71dda9edfc1af5daf6aa261bb4b37
#
_cell.length_a   1.000
_cell.length_b   1.000
_cell.length_c   1.000
_cell.angle_alpha   90.00
_cell.angle_beta   90.00
_cell.angle_gamma   90.00
#
_symmetry.space_group_name_H-M   'P 1'
#
loop_
_entity.id
_entity.type
_entity.pdbx_description
1 polymer ?
#
loop_
_entity_poly.entity_id
_entity_poly.type
_entity_poly.pdbx_seq_one_letter_code
_entity_poly.pdbx_strand_id
1 'polypeptide(L)'
;MMLARSEPTEKVMHTEVIMSTTTSAKTTIPDGLDATVLARVIEEGYGPGAWHGPDLKAALADVPPELAFWRPAPERHCIAEIALHHAYCTRSVRGQLAGTQPEPFVLEGEDWFDLSDRAGLTWPEILAVVDAEQRRLATVVADIAAGRVRPSLGDADRFDLVLGITCHAVYHAGQVQLIKRLH
;
A
#
# COMPACT_ATOMS: atom_id res chain seq x y z
N MET A 1 -13.18 -19.54 -54.74
CA MET A 1 -12.30 -18.39 -54.49
C MET A 1 -12.79 -17.77 -53.19
N MET A 2 -12.21 -18.22 -52.08
CA MET A 2 -12.67 -17.92 -50.73
C MET A 2 -11.64 -16.97 -50.09
N LEU A 3 -12.03 -15.70 -49.86
CA LEU A 3 -11.19 -14.66 -49.26
C LEU A 3 -11.18 -14.86 -47.73
N ALA A 4 -10.03 -15.23 -47.21
CA ALA A 4 -9.77 -15.27 -45.77
C ALA A 4 -9.69 -13.81 -45.23
N ARG A 5 -10.53 -13.48 -44.27
CA ARG A 5 -10.42 -12.24 -43.47
C ARG A 5 -9.42 -12.48 -42.34
N SER A 6 -8.34 -11.74 -42.35
CA SER A 6 -7.41 -11.64 -41.25
C SER A 6 -8.01 -10.74 -40.16
N GLU A 7 -8.14 -11.26 -38.94
CA GLU A 7 -8.46 -10.48 -37.75
C GLU A 7 -7.24 -9.68 -37.30
N PRO A 8 -7.40 -8.46 -36.84
CA PRO A 8 -6.30 -7.69 -36.25
C PRO A 8 -6.06 -8.15 -34.82
N THR A 9 -4.85 -8.61 -34.54
CA THR A 9 -4.33 -8.88 -33.19
C THR A 9 -4.29 -7.55 -32.41
N GLU A 10 -5.17 -7.42 -31.46
CA GLU A 10 -5.20 -6.32 -30.50
C GLU A 10 -4.00 -6.44 -29.56
N LYS A 11 -3.07 -5.54 -29.73
CA LYS A 11 -1.84 -5.43 -28.94
C LYS A 11 -2.22 -4.78 -27.61
N VAL A 12 -2.36 -5.61 -26.57
CA VAL A 12 -2.50 -5.12 -25.20
C VAL A 12 -1.29 -4.27 -24.85
N MET A 13 -1.49 -2.96 -24.84
CA MET A 13 -0.48 -2.02 -24.37
C MET A 13 -0.43 -2.14 -22.83
N HIS A 14 0.60 -2.81 -22.34
CA HIS A 14 1.01 -2.67 -20.95
C HIS A 14 1.41 -1.21 -20.74
N THR A 15 0.56 -0.48 -20.02
CA THR A 15 0.92 0.84 -19.52
C THR A 15 1.91 0.63 -18.38
N GLU A 16 3.20 0.60 -18.71
CA GLU A 16 4.24 0.81 -17.72
C GLU A 16 3.94 2.15 -17.04
N VAL A 17 3.59 2.10 -15.77
CA VAL A 17 3.62 3.27 -14.90
C VAL A 17 5.08 3.66 -14.74
N ILE A 18 5.58 4.40 -15.73
CA ILE A 18 6.86 5.10 -15.60
C ILE A 18 6.65 6.06 -14.43
N MET A 19 7.23 5.73 -13.28
CA MET A 19 7.48 6.72 -12.24
C MET A 19 8.33 7.81 -12.88
N SER A 20 7.66 8.82 -13.42
CA SER A 20 8.31 10.00 -13.96
C SER A 20 9.08 10.64 -12.81
N THR A 21 10.39 10.50 -12.81
CA THR A 21 11.29 11.23 -11.93
C THR A 21 11.29 12.69 -12.35
N THR A 22 10.17 13.37 -12.12
CA THR A 22 10.16 14.82 -12.11
C THR A 22 10.91 15.23 -10.87
N THR A 23 12.17 15.57 -11.00
CA THR A 23 12.98 16.17 -9.93
C THR A 23 12.40 17.57 -9.66
N SER A 24 11.27 17.59 -8.96
CA SER A 24 10.83 18.81 -8.28
C SER A 24 11.76 18.99 -7.09
N ALA A 25 12.39 20.17 -6.97
CA ALA A 25 13.19 20.48 -5.79
C ALA A 25 12.29 20.44 -4.55
N LYS A 26 12.32 19.33 -3.83
CA LYS A 26 11.61 19.20 -2.56
C LYS A 26 12.28 20.11 -1.53
N THR A 27 11.48 20.63 -0.62
CA THR A 27 11.98 21.39 0.53
C THR A 27 13.02 20.55 1.27
N THR A 28 14.18 21.15 1.57
CA THR A 28 15.22 20.47 2.34
C THR A 28 14.70 20.17 3.74
N ILE A 29 14.72 18.90 4.12
CA ILE A 29 14.42 18.47 5.48
C ILE A 29 15.71 18.63 6.29
N PRO A 30 15.66 19.29 7.47
CA PRO A 30 16.84 19.43 8.32
C PRO A 30 17.40 18.06 8.72
N ASP A 31 18.74 17.95 8.82
CA ASP A 31 19.38 16.79 9.40
C ASP A 31 18.94 16.60 10.85
N GLY A 32 18.77 15.34 11.29
CA GLY A 32 18.38 15.02 12.66
C GLY A 32 16.86 14.97 12.89
N LEU A 33 16.08 14.62 11.86
CA LEU A 33 14.64 14.36 12.03
C LEU A 33 14.43 13.29 13.12
N ASP A 34 13.78 13.69 14.22
CA ASP A 34 13.46 12.77 15.30
C ASP A 34 12.54 11.65 14.79
N ALA A 35 12.98 10.42 14.93
CA ALA A 35 12.24 9.27 14.46
C ALA A 35 10.91 9.05 15.23
N THR A 36 10.70 9.69 16.38
CA THR A 36 9.39 9.74 17.04
C THR A 36 8.36 10.48 16.17
N VAL A 37 8.81 11.49 15.39
CA VAL A 37 7.98 12.17 14.40
C VAL A 37 7.53 11.19 13.29
N LEU A 38 8.44 10.34 12.81
CA LEU A 38 8.09 9.34 11.80
C LEU A 38 7.07 8.32 12.31
N ALA A 39 7.19 7.88 13.56
CA ALA A 39 6.22 7.01 14.20
C ALA A 39 4.82 7.68 14.26
N ARG A 40 4.78 8.97 14.64
CA ARG A 40 3.52 9.74 14.67
C ARG A 40 2.91 9.91 13.27
N VAL A 41 3.74 10.10 12.24
CA VAL A 41 3.27 10.19 10.84
C VAL A 41 2.61 8.89 10.40
N ILE A 42 3.20 7.74 10.71
CA ILE A 42 2.61 6.43 10.36
C ILE A 42 1.22 6.25 11.00
N GLU A 43 1.02 6.69 12.23
CA GLU A 43 -0.26 6.59 12.95
C GLU A 43 -1.39 7.35 12.26
N GLU A 44 -1.12 8.42 11.51
CA GLU A 44 -2.14 9.11 10.71
C GLU A 44 -2.71 8.23 9.59
N GLY A 45 -1.91 7.33 9.04
CA GLY A 45 -2.40 6.41 7.98
C GLY A 45 -3.05 5.14 8.50
N TYR A 46 -2.54 4.63 9.65
CA TYR A 46 -2.95 3.32 10.17
C TYR A 46 -2.82 3.27 11.71
N GLY A 47 -3.64 4.00 12.40
CA GLY A 47 -3.62 4.04 13.86
C GLY A 47 -4.76 4.86 14.45
N PRO A 48 -5.01 4.69 15.74
CA PRO A 48 -6.13 5.38 16.36
C PRO A 48 -5.89 6.88 16.43
N GLY A 49 -6.93 7.65 16.15
CA GLY A 49 -6.93 9.11 16.36
C GLY A 49 -6.36 9.90 15.19
N ALA A 50 -6.42 9.39 13.97
CA ALA A 50 -6.10 10.15 12.77
C ALA A 50 -6.97 11.42 12.68
N TRP A 51 -6.34 12.56 12.40
CA TRP A 51 -7.03 13.87 12.38
C TRP A 51 -8.00 13.99 11.20
N HIS A 52 -7.70 13.36 10.06
CA HIS A 52 -8.47 13.49 8.82
C HIS A 52 -9.77 12.67 8.79
N GLY A 53 -10.02 11.79 9.76
CA GLY A 53 -11.17 10.87 9.79
C GLY A 53 -10.74 9.42 10.00
N PRO A 54 -11.50 8.44 9.51
CA PRO A 54 -11.09 7.03 9.64
C PRO A 54 -9.77 6.77 8.93
N ASP A 55 -8.76 6.32 9.66
CA ASP A 55 -7.55 5.73 9.09
C ASP A 55 -7.88 4.42 8.36
N LEU A 56 -6.91 3.83 7.66
CA LEU A 56 -7.16 2.63 6.88
C LEU A 56 -7.61 1.44 7.75
N LYS A 57 -7.08 1.30 8.96
CA LYS A 57 -7.50 0.23 9.88
C LYS A 57 -8.96 0.39 10.26
N ALA A 58 -9.38 1.59 10.65
CA ALA A 58 -10.77 1.90 10.97
C ALA A 58 -11.69 1.76 9.74
N ALA A 59 -11.21 2.13 8.55
CA ALA A 59 -11.96 1.96 7.32
C ALA A 59 -12.25 0.49 6.98
N LEU A 60 -11.33 -0.42 7.32
CA LEU A 60 -11.43 -1.87 7.06
C LEU A 60 -12.19 -2.62 8.16
N ALA A 61 -12.28 -2.08 9.39
CA ALA A 61 -12.72 -2.81 10.58
C ALA A 61 -14.12 -3.43 10.48
N ASP A 62 -15.09 -2.69 9.89
CA ASP A 62 -16.49 -3.08 9.83
C ASP A 62 -16.92 -3.57 8.43
N VAL A 63 -15.95 -4.02 7.62
CA VAL A 63 -16.22 -4.53 6.28
C VAL A 63 -16.54 -6.02 6.37
N PRO A 64 -17.76 -6.47 6.01
CA PRO A 64 -18.07 -7.88 5.95
C PRO A 64 -17.43 -8.53 4.71
N PRO A 65 -17.18 -9.86 4.73
CA PRO A 65 -16.52 -10.56 3.63
C PRO A 65 -17.17 -10.35 2.26
N GLU A 66 -18.50 -10.30 2.20
CA GLU A 66 -19.25 -10.11 0.97
C GLU A 66 -18.93 -8.76 0.33
N LEU A 67 -18.85 -7.70 1.13
CA LEU A 67 -18.48 -6.36 0.69
C LEU A 67 -16.98 -6.27 0.36
N ALA A 68 -16.12 -6.97 1.11
CA ALA A 68 -14.70 -6.95 0.88
C ALA A 68 -14.31 -7.40 -0.53
N PHE A 69 -15.02 -8.40 -1.07
CA PHE A 69 -14.81 -8.95 -2.41
C PHE A 69 -15.78 -8.43 -3.47
N TRP A 70 -16.69 -7.51 -3.11
CA TRP A 70 -17.58 -6.89 -4.07
C TRP A 70 -16.84 -5.84 -4.90
N ARG A 71 -17.06 -5.87 -6.23
CA ARG A 71 -16.50 -4.90 -7.18
C ARG A 71 -17.55 -3.88 -7.58
N PRO A 72 -17.27 -2.58 -7.46
CA PRO A 72 -18.18 -1.52 -7.94
C PRO A 72 -18.43 -1.59 -9.46
N ALA A 73 -17.45 -2.05 -10.22
CA ALA A 73 -17.51 -2.31 -11.65
C ALA A 73 -16.43 -3.33 -12.04
N PRO A 74 -16.53 -4.01 -13.19
CA PRO A 74 -15.58 -5.06 -13.61
C PRO A 74 -14.11 -4.65 -13.59
N GLU A 75 -13.79 -3.40 -14.00
CA GLU A 75 -12.41 -2.89 -14.04
C GLU A 75 -12.02 -2.14 -12.75
N ARG A 76 -12.80 -2.23 -11.69
CA ARG A 76 -12.50 -1.56 -10.42
C ARG A 76 -12.04 -2.55 -9.37
N HIS A 77 -11.13 -2.12 -8.53
CA HIS A 77 -10.65 -2.94 -7.43
C HIS A 77 -11.72 -3.06 -6.33
N CYS A 78 -11.79 -4.25 -5.73
CA CYS A 78 -12.55 -4.48 -4.51
C CYS A 78 -11.73 -4.06 -3.27
N ILE A 79 -12.38 -3.99 -2.11
CA ILE A 79 -11.72 -3.60 -0.85
C ILE A 79 -10.58 -4.56 -0.49
N ALA A 80 -10.76 -5.86 -0.72
CA ALA A 80 -9.74 -6.87 -0.42
C ALA A 80 -8.45 -6.69 -1.25
N GLU A 81 -8.58 -6.32 -2.53
CA GLU A 81 -7.44 -6.02 -3.39
C GLU A 81 -6.73 -4.74 -2.96
N ILE A 82 -7.48 -3.69 -2.61
CA ILE A 82 -6.93 -2.44 -2.06
C ILE A 82 -6.14 -2.72 -0.78
N ALA A 83 -6.66 -3.55 0.11
CA ALA A 83 -6.02 -3.91 1.37
C ALA A 83 -4.69 -4.66 1.14
N LEU A 84 -4.68 -5.67 0.25
CA LEU A 84 -3.46 -6.42 -0.09
C LEU A 84 -2.42 -5.56 -0.82
N HIS A 85 -2.85 -4.71 -1.76
CA HIS A 85 -1.97 -3.75 -2.42
C HIS A 85 -1.29 -2.84 -1.41
N HIS A 86 -2.04 -2.27 -0.44
CA HIS A 86 -1.44 -1.47 0.62
C HIS A 86 -0.44 -2.27 1.47
N ALA A 87 -0.75 -3.51 1.84
CA ALA A 87 0.16 -4.36 2.59
C ALA A 87 1.45 -4.66 1.82
N TYR A 88 1.34 -4.90 0.51
CA TYR A 88 2.50 -5.11 -0.37
C TYR A 88 3.40 -3.86 -0.43
N CYS A 89 2.81 -2.68 -0.62
CA CYS A 89 3.55 -1.42 -0.62
C CYS A 89 4.21 -1.15 0.74
N THR A 90 3.51 -1.41 1.85
CA THR A 90 4.05 -1.28 3.21
C THR A 90 5.26 -2.19 3.43
N ARG A 91 5.19 -3.45 2.98
CA ARG A 91 6.31 -4.40 2.99
C ARG A 91 7.52 -3.88 2.20
N SER A 92 7.27 -3.34 0.99
CA SER A 92 8.31 -2.79 0.12
C SER A 92 9.02 -1.60 0.79
N VAL A 93 8.26 -0.64 1.32
CA VAL A 93 8.80 0.53 2.05
C VAL A 93 9.59 0.09 3.28
N ARG A 94 9.10 -0.90 4.03
CA ARG A 94 9.81 -1.48 5.18
C ARG A 94 11.18 -2.05 4.78
N GLY A 95 11.25 -2.78 3.67
CA GLY A 95 12.50 -3.31 3.13
C GLY A 95 13.50 -2.20 2.77
N GLN A 96 13.03 -1.15 2.10
CA GLN A 96 13.86 -0.01 1.74
C GLN A 96 14.38 0.73 2.99
N LEU A 97 13.55 0.96 4.00
CA LEU A 97 13.95 1.58 5.28
C LEU A 97 14.97 0.75 6.03
N ALA A 98 14.80 -0.58 6.05
CA ALA A 98 15.74 -1.50 6.70
C ALA A 98 17.02 -1.74 5.90
N GLY A 99 17.04 -1.42 4.59
CA GLY A 99 18.14 -1.78 3.69
C GLY A 99 18.23 -3.28 3.44
N THR A 100 17.11 -4.01 3.50
CA THR A 100 17.04 -5.46 3.37
C THR A 100 15.96 -5.87 2.38
N GLN A 101 16.14 -7.03 1.73
CA GLN A 101 15.06 -7.66 0.99
C GLN A 101 14.04 -8.22 2.00
N PRO A 102 12.77 -7.85 1.91
CA PRO A 102 11.74 -8.43 2.76
C PRO A 102 11.45 -9.87 2.33
N GLU A 103 10.93 -10.68 3.27
CA GLU A 103 10.46 -12.03 3.01
C GLU A 103 9.41 -12.08 1.87
N PRO A 104 9.20 -13.24 1.22
CA PRO A 104 8.17 -13.37 0.17
C PRO A 104 6.79 -12.87 0.65
N PHE A 105 6.03 -12.28 -0.23
CA PHE A 105 4.65 -11.88 0.07
C PHE A 105 3.73 -13.11 0.08
N VAL A 106 2.54 -12.97 0.65
CA VAL A 106 1.57 -14.08 0.80
C VAL A 106 1.02 -14.58 -0.53
N LEU A 107 1.08 -13.77 -1.58
CA LEU A 107 0.72 -14.11 -2.94
C LEU A 107 1.88 -13.87 -3.88
N GLU A 108 1.98 -14.66 -4.94
CA GLU A 108 2.89 -14.40 -6.05
C GLU A 108 2.37 -13.21 -6.87
N GLY A 109 3.28 -12.43 -7.42
CA GLY A 109 2.97 -11.24 -8.20
C GLY A 109 3.49 -9.96 -7.57
N GLU A 110 3.15 -8.85 -8.18
CA GLU A 110 3.61 -7.52 -7.78
C GLU A 110 2.44 -6.54 -7.80
N ASP A 111 2.47 -5.58 -6.86
CA ASP A 111 1.61 -4.41 -6.80
C ASP A 111 0.13 -4.72 -6.59
N TRP A 112 -0.59 -5.15 -7.63
CA TRP A 112 -2.01 -5.47 -7.58
C TRP A 112 -2.26 -6.96 -7.73
N PHE A 113 -3.09 -7.52 -6.85
CA PHE A 113 -3.44 -8.94 -6.83
C PHE A 113 -4.88 -9.12 -7.27
N ASP A 114 -5.12 -9.82 -8.37
CA ASP A 114 -6.47 -10.17 -8.79
C ASP A 114 -7.05 -11.25 -7.85
N LEU A 115 -8.13 -10.91 -7.17
CA LEU A 115 -8.84 -11.79 -6.26
C LEU A 115 -10.18 -12.28 -6.84
N SER A 116 -10.40 -12.19 -8.14
CA SER A 116 -11.63 -12.67 -8.79
C SER A 116 -11.89 -14.15 -8.51
N ASP A 117 -10.84 -14.96 -8.46
CA ASP A 117 -10.87 -16.38 -8.08
C ASP A 117 -10.71 -16.61 -6.57
N ARG A 118 -10.77 -15.54 -5.77
CA ARG A 118 -10.53 -15.52 -4.32
C ARG A 118 -9.18 -16.07 -3.88
N ALA A 119 -8.22 -16.24 -4.76
CA ALA A 119 -6.80 -16.61 -4.56
C ALA A 119 -6.46 -17.42 -3.28
N GLY A 120 -7.42 -18.14 -2.72
CA GLY A 120 -7.30 -18.94 -1.50
C GLY A 120 -7.26 -18.15 -0.18
N LEU A 121 -7.32 -16.80 -0.20
CA LEU A 121 -7.30 -15.97 1.01
C LEU A 121 -8.71 -15.56 1.44
N THR A 122 -9.01 -15.76 2.70
CA THR A 122 -10.22 -15.22 3.35
C THR A 122 -10.03 -13.76 3.77
N TRP A 123 -11.11 -13.03 3.95
CA TRP A 123 -11.06 -11.64 4.41
C TRP A 123 -10.30 -11.47 5.76
N PRO A 124 -10.53 -12.30 6.80
CA PRO A 124 -9.75 -12.23 8.03
C PRO A 124 -8.24 -12.46 7.83
N GLU A 125 -7.83 -13.33 6.91
CA GLU A 125 -6.42 -13.54 6.60
C GLU A 125 -5.81 -12.31 5.92
N ILE A 126 -6.53 -11.66 5.01
CA ILE A 126 -6.10 -10.40 4.39
C ILE A 126 -5.92 -9.31 5.46
N LEU A 127 -6.86 -9.14 6.37
CA LEU A 127 -6.74 -8.19 7.48
C LEU A 127 -5.51 -8.49 8.36
N ALA A 128 -5.24 -9.78 8.63
CA ALA A 128 -4.07 -10.19 9.38
C ALA A 128 -2.75 -9.84 8.67
N VAL A 129 -2.71 -9.96 7.33
CA VAL A 129 -1.55 -9.57 6.51
C VAL A 129 -1.32 -8.06 6.62
N VAL A 130 -2.37 -7.24 6.42
CA VAL A 130 -2.30 -5.77 6.53
C VAL A 130 -1.77 -5.36 7.90
N ASP A 131 -2.35 -5.89 8.97
CA ASP A 131 -1.95 -5.60 10.36
C ASP A 131 -0.51 -6.04 10.65
N ALA A 132 -0.08 -7.19 10.11
CA ALA A 132 1.28 -7.69 10.30
C ALA A 132 2.31 -6.79 9.63
N GLU A 133 2.10 -6.39 8.37
CA GLU A 133 3.03 -5.53 7.65
C GLU A 133 3.10 -4.13 8.28
N GLN A 134 1.99 -3.60 8.75
CA GLN A 134 1.98 -2.31 9.45
C GLN A 134 2.76 -2.37 10.78
N ARG A 135 2.59 -3.44 11.58
CA ARG A 135 3.38 -3.63 12.81
C ARG A 135 4.87 -3.76 12.51
N ARG A 136 5.24 -4.49 11.46
CA ARG A 136 6.65 -4.65 11.04
C ARG A 136 7.25 -3.31 10.60
N LEU A 137 6.51 -2.49 9.85
CA LEU A 137 6.94 -1.15 9.47
C LEU A 137 7.17 -0.28 10.71
N ALA A 138 6.20 -0.23 11.63
CA ALA A 138 6.33 0.53 12.88
C ALA A 138 7.53 0.07 13.72
N THR A 139 7.81 -1.24 13.76
CA THR A 139 8.98 -1.80 14.45
C THR A 139 10.28 -1.31 13.81
N VAL A 140 10.40 -1.34 12.47
CA VAL A 140 11.61 -0.86 11.77
C VAL A 140 11.83 0.63 12.05
N VAL A 141 10.78 1.46 12.01
CA VAL A 141 10.89 2.90 12.33
C VAL A 141 11.35 3.10 13.78
N ALA A 142 10.79 2.36 14.74
CA ALA A 142 11.22 2.42 16.13
C ALA A 142 12.66 1.93 16.33
N ASP A 143 13.10 0.92 15.59
CA ASP A 143 14.48 0.41 15.63
C ASP A 143 15.50 1.38 15.05
N ILE A 144 15.14 2.10 14.00
CA ILE A 144 15.93 3.20 13.45
C ILE A 144 16.04 4.32 14.49
N ALA A 145 14.91 4.70 15.12
CA ALA A 145 14.87 5.72 16.17
C ALA A 145 15.79 5.40 17.34
N ALA A 146 15.80 4.13 17.75
CA ALA A 146 16.62 3.64 18.85
C ALA A 146 18.07 3.34 18.44
N GLY A 147 18.47 3.59 17.19
CA GLY A 147 19.80 3.29 16.66
C GLY A 147 20.13 1.78 16.56
N ARG A 148 19.12 0.90 16.67
CA ARG A 148 19.30 -0.55 16.52
C ARG A 148 19.43 -0.96 15.05
N VAL A 149 18.82 -0.22 14.15
CA VAL A 149 18.97 -0.35 12.70
C VAL A 149 19.63 0.92 12.16
N ARG A 150 20.66 0.75 11.34
CA ARG A 150 21.34 1.87 10.65
C ARG A 150 20.94 1.80 9.17
N PRO A 151 19.96 2.58 8.73
CA PRO A 151 19.56 2.60 7.34
C PRO A 151 20.67 3.22 6.47
N SER A 152 20.75 2.77 5.22
CA SER A 152 21.61 3.38 4.21
C SER A 152 21.08 4.70 3.66
N LEU A 153 19.78 4.96 3.89
CA LEU A 153 19.07 6.15 3.43
C LEU A 153 19.29 7.34 4.37
N GLY A 154 19.40 8.54 3.77
CA GLY A 154 19.40 9.81 4.50
C GLY A 154 18.04 10.13 5.14
N ASP A 155 18.03 11.14 6.03
CA ASP A 155 16.82 11.54 6.75
C ASP A 155 15.69 11.98 5.82
N ALA A 156 16.01 12.70 4.76
CA ALA A 156 15.03 13.16 3.78
C ALA A 156 14.37 11.99 3.05
N ASP A 157 15.14 11.00 2.59
CA ASP A 157 14.61 9.84 1.88
C ASP A 157 13.75 8.97 2.80
N ARG A 158 14.15 8.81 4.06
CA ARG A 158 13.35 8.11 5.08
C ARG A 158 12.02 8.80 5.34
N PHE A 159 12.05 10.12 5.47
CA PHE A 159 10.83 10.91 5.64
C PHE A 159 9.91 10.76 4.44
N ASP A 160 10.44 10.85 3.22
CA ASP A 160 9.65 10.71 1.99
C ASP A 160 8.99 9.34 1.89
N LEU A 161 9.69 8.26 2.25
CA LEU A 161 9.13 6.91 2.28
C LEU A 161 8.00 6.78 3.31
N VAL A 162 8.22 7.27 4.52
CA VAL A 162 7.22 7.20 5.61
C VAL A 162 6.02 8.07 5.29
N LEU A 163 6.22 9.29 4.82
CA LEU A 163 5.15 10.18 4.40
C LEU A 163 4.38 9.57 3.21
N GLY A 164 5.10 9.03 2.23
CA GLY A 164 4.50 8.41 1.05
C GLY A 164 3.57 7.25 1.40
N ILE A 165 4.03 6.31 2.23
CA ILE A 165 3.20 5.16 2.62
C ILE A 165 2.02 5.58 3.52
N THR A 166 2.19 6.63 4.33
CA THR A 166 1.09 7.19 5.13
C THR A 166 0.02 7.83 4.25
N CYS A 167 0.41 8.69 3.30
CA CYS A 167 -0.52 9.28 2.33
C CYS A 167 -1.22 8.20 1.47
N HIS A 168 -0.52 7.13 1.12
CA HIS A 168 -1.05 5.98 0.42
C HIS A 168 -2.14 5.27 1.25
N ALA A 169 -1.92 5.07 2.55
CA ALA A 169 -2.93 4.52 3.45
C ALA A 169 -4.18 5.42 3.52
N VAL A 170 -3.99 6.74 3.68
CA VAL A 170 -5.08 7.73 3.72
C VAL A 170 -5.89 7.72 2.42
N TYR A 171 -5.20 7.68 1.27
CA TYR A 171 -5.84 7.59 -0.04
C TYR A 171 -6.71 6.33 -0.16
N HIS A 172 -6.20 5.18 0.27
CA HIS A 172 -6.95 3.92 0.24
C HIS A 172 -8.07 3.87 1.28
N ALA A 173 -7.91 4.48 2.45
CA ALA A 173 -8.99 4.63 3.41
C ALA A 173 -10.18 5.38 2.78
N GLY A 174 -9.91 6.45 2.03
CA GLY A 174 -10.95 7.18 1.28
C GLY A 174 -11.64 6.32 0.21
N GLN A 175 -10.89 5.49 -0.53
CA GLN A 175 -11.47 4.56 -1.51
C GLN A 175 -12.36 3.50 -0.83
N VAL A 176 -11.92 2.91 0.28
CA VAL A 176 -12.71 1.95 1.04
C VAL A 176 -14.02 2.60 1.53
N GLN A 177 -13.96 3.80 2.10
CA GLN A 177 -15.14 4.54 2.53
C GLN A 177 -16.11 4.84 1.38
N LEU A 178 -15.59 5.14 0.18
CA LEU A 178 -16.41 5.34 -1.00
C LEU A 178 -17.12 4.03 -1.42
N ILE A 179 -16.38 2.92 -1.50
CA ILE A 179 -16.93 1.60 -1.87
C ILE A 179 -18.03 1.18 -0.89
N LYS A 180 -17.84 1.39 0.43
CA LYS A 180 -18.85 1.12 1.46
C LYS A 180 -20.16 1.89 1.26
N ARG A 181 -20.14 3.01 0.55
CA ARG A 181 -21.34 3.82 0.26
C ARG A 181 -21.99 3.47 -1.09
N LEU A 182 -21.28 2.78 -1.97
CA LEU A 182 -21.78 2.36 -3.28
C LEU A 182 -22.51 1.02 -3.22
N HIS A 183 -22.24 0.21 -2.22
CA HIS A 183 -22.89 -1.07 -1.93
C HIS A 183 -24.15 -0.88 -1.08
#